data_1fa4fb56585441b0a98288f72178ec61
#
_entry.id   1fa4fb56585441b0a98288f72178ec61
#
_cell.length_a   1.000
_cell.length_b   1.000
_cell.length_c   1.000
_cell.angle_alpha   90.00
_cell.angle_beta   90.00
_cell.angle_gamma   90.00
#
_symmetry.space_group_name_H-M   'P 1'
#
loop_
_entity.id
_entity.type
_entity.pdbx_description
1 polymer ?
#
loop_
_entity_poly.entity_id
_entity_poly.type
_entity_poly.pdbx_seq_one_letter_code
_entity_poly.pdbx_strand_id
1 'polypeptide(L)'
;MDWMAWIIQHPTKRINYSLLIRGAHGSGKSTLGVLMSAMLGRKNVGYVSNTVMNGRFSDWAEGDILKIVEEVYDKGDRYSAIERQKEYITNDRFQVEPKGRKPKVVVNTSSKMMFTNHFNALPLDENQRRYLVVSTQAENHLDMERVYGSKAERSRFFKNVYRAIDNHVPALKKWFLDWEISPEFDHKGHAPQDTEAFAIMADASNDGIQGVIVQLLRDGDARGVSNDVIFTPDLKNALLESEDIEFPKSNRLKNMLMELGYKPGGLIKLDGTTGRVYVRKRVKGAFDENGKLNADWARKTLKKHNDNVAKISKKPSDPFDDEDEV
;
A
#
# COMPACT_ATOMS: atom_id res chain seq x y z
N MET A 1 -17.77 -1.45 3.23
CA MET A 1 -18.62 -2.54 2.69
C MET A 1 -19.52 -2.01 1.59
N ASP A 2 -20.13 -0.84 1.73
CA ASP A 2 -21.08 -0.23 0.79
C ASP A 2 -20.56 -0.15 -0.65
N TRP A 3 -19.28 0.18 -0.84
CA TRP A 3 -18.64 0.23 -2.14
C TRP A 3 -18.71 -1.11 -2.90
N MET A 4 -18.45 -2.23 -2.22
CA MET A 4 -18.54 -3.57 -2.82
C MET A 4 -19.98 -4.01 -3.03
N ALA A 5 -20.84 -3.75 -2.03
CA ALA A 5 -22.27 -4.05 -2.09
C ALA A 5 -22.94 -3.32 -3.25
N TRP A 6 -22.62 -2.03 -3.44
CA TRP A 6 -23.14 -1.24 -4.56
C TRP A 6 -22.89 -1.90 -5.91
N ILE A 7 -21.66 -2.34 -6.18
CA ILE A 7 -21.30 -2.97 -7.44
C ILE A 7 -22.05 -4.28 -7.66
N ILE A 8 -22.26 -5.06 -6.59
CA ILE A 8 -23.02 -6.32 -6.65
C ILE A 8 -24.51 -6.06 -6.91
N GLN A 9 -25.08 -5.06 -6.25
CA GLN A 9 -26.50 -4.72 -6.37
C GLN A 9 -26.80 -3.93 -7.65
N HIS A 10 -25.84 -3.14 -8.15
CA HIS A 10 -26.01 -2.24 -9.29
C HIS A 10 -24.91 -2.41 -10.34
N PRO A 11 -24.76 -3.58 -10.97
CA PRO A 11 -23.64 -3.91 -11.85
C PRO A 11 -23.55 -3.02 -13.11
N THR A 12 -24.61 -2.30 -13.47
CA THR A 12 -24.63 -1.36 -14.58
C THR A 12 -24.31 0.08 -14.20
N LYS A 13 -24.08 0.36 -12.91
CA LYS A 13 -23.83 1.69 -12.37
C LYS A 13 -22.45 1.71 -11.69
N ARG A 14 -21.49 2.32 -12.35
CA ARG A 14 -20.14 2.48 -11.79
C ARG A 14 -20.11 3.47 -10.62
N ILE A 15 -19.08 3.38 -9.84
CA ILE A 15 -18.74 4.34 -8.78
C ILE A 15 -17.69 5.33 -9.34
N ASN A 16 -17.88 6.63 -9.09
CA ASN A 16 -17.03 7.70 -9.61
C ASN A 16 -15.71 7.88 -8.86
N TYR A 17 -15.40 6.99 -7.93
CA TYR A 17 -14.12 6.95 -7.21
C TYR A 17 -13.65 5.51 -7.04
N SER A 18 -12.34 5.36 -6.96
CA SER A 18 -11.68 4.05 -6.80
C SER A 18 -11.58 3.67 -5.34
N LEU A 19 -11.66 2.38 -5.05
CA LEU A 19 -11.30 1.83 -3.75
C LEU A 19 -9.83 1.42 -3.80
N LEU A 20 -8.97 2.10 -3.02
CA LEU A 20 -7.55 1.77 -2.87
C LEU A 20 -7.33 1.08 -1.53
N ILE A 21 -6.92 -0.17 -1.57
CA ILE A 21 -6.67 -1.00 -0.38
C ILE A 21 -5.19 -1.18 -0.19
N ARG A 22 -4.68 -0.70 0.94
CA ARG A 22 -3.29 -0.80 1.34
C ARG A 22 -3.10 -1.87 2.42
N GLY A 23 -1.92 -2.51 2.44
CA GLY A 23 -1.55 -3.45 3.50
C GLY A 23 -0.30 -4.24 3.15
N ALA A 24 0.22 -5.01 4.10
CA ALA A 24 1.40 -5.84 3.91
C ALA A 24 1.20 -6.91 2.82
N HIS A 25 2.31 -7.42 2.28
CA HIS A 25 2.27 -8.63 1.46
C HIS A 25 1.59 -9.79 2.21
N GLY A 26 0.72 -10.53 1.53
CA GLY A 26 -0.01 -11.66 2.13
C GLY A 26 -1.06 -11.25 3.17
N SER A 27 -1.46 -9.98 3.25
CA SER A 27 -2.52 -9.50 4.16
C SER A 27 -3.95 -9.75 3.65
N GLY A 28 -4.09 -10.40 2.48
CA GLY A 28 -5.40 -10.77 1.93
C GLY A 28 -6.05 -9.72 1.02
N LYS A 29 -5.32 -8.71 0.57
CA LYS A 29 -5.86 -7.69 -0.36
C LYS A 29 -6.42 -8.33 -1.63
N SER A 30 -5.62 -9.11 -2.34
CA SER A 30 -6.01 -9.77 -3.60
C SER A 30 -7.15 -10.77 -3.40
N THR A 31 -7.30 -11.35 -2.20
CA THR A 31 -8.45 -12.20 -1.86
C THR A 31 -9.79 -11.48 -2.01
N LEU A 32 -9.84 -10.16 -1.74
CA LEU A 32 -11.05 -9.36 -2.01
C LEU A 32 -11.34 -9.25 -3.51
N GLY A 33 -10.31 -9.15 -4.34
CA GLY A 33 -10.45 -9.19 -5.79
C GLY A 33 -11.00 -10.53 -6.28
N VAL A 34 -10.49 -11.63 -5.75
CA VAL A 34 -10.98 -13.00 -6.05
C VAL A 34 -12.45 -13.15 -5.63
N LEU A 35 -12.81 -12.68 -4.43
CA LEU A 35 -14.18 -12.69 -3.94
C LEU A 35 -15.13 -11.92 -4.88
N MET A 36 -14.76 -10.69 -5.24
CA MET A 36 -15.56 -9.86 -6.16
C MET A 36 -15.69 -10.51 -7.53
N SER A 37 -14.59 -11.07 -8.05
CA SER A 37 -14.58 -11.80 -9.33
C SER A 37 -15.49 -13.03 -9.31
N ALA A 38 -15.52 -13.78 -8.22
CA ALA A 38 -16.40 -14.92 -8.06
C ALA A 38 -17.89 -14.52 -8.06
N MET A 39 -18.24 -13.42 -7.37
CA MET A 39 -19.63 -12.94 -7.26
C MET A 39 -20.13 -12.24 -8.52
N LEU A 40 -19.29 -11.48 -9.21
CA LEU A 40 -19.64 -10.76 -10.46
C LEU A 40 -19.58 -11.66 -11.68
N GLY A 41 -18.84 -12.76 -11.60
CA GLY A 41 -18.46 -13.63 -12.71
C GLY A 41 -17.17 -13.16 -13.38
N ARG A 42 -16.22 -14.08 -13.55
CA ARG A 42 -14.85 -13.81 -14.05
C ARG A 42 -14.79 -13.00 -15.34
N LYS A 43 -15.77 -13.16 -16.24
CA LYS A 43 -15.85 -12.44 -17.53
C LYS A 43 -16.22 -10.94 -17.37
N ASN A 44 -16.68 -10.53 -16.22
CA ASN A 44 -17.09 -9.16 -15.90
C ASN A 44 -16.05 -8.39 -15.07
N VAL A 45 -14.90 -9.02 -14.81
CA VAL A 45 -13.82 -8.45 -13.99
C VAL A 45 -12.51 -8.54 -14.77
N GLY A 46 -11.92 -7.37 -15.04
CA GLY A 46 -10.61 -7.27 -15.68
C GLY A 46 -9.50 -7.06 -14.65
N TYR A 47 -8.41 -7.80 -14.79
CA TYR A 47 -7.18 -7.60 -14.02
C TYR A 47 -6.19 -6.79 -14.83
N VAL A 48 -5.61 -5.77 -14.22
CA VAL A 48 -4.73 -4.81 -14.90
C VAL A 48 -3.51 -4.58 -14.03
N SER A 49 -2.31 -4.80 -14.58
CA SER A 49 -1.09 -4.43 -13.87
C SER A 49 -0.88 -2.92 -13.88
N ASN A 50 -0.17 -2.39 -12.87
CA ASN A 50 0.17 -0.98 -12.79
C ASN A 50 0.92 -0.49 -14.05
N THR A 51 1.81 -1.31 -14.61
CA THR A 51 2.55 -0.99 -15.84
C THR A 51 1.62 -0.83 -17.06
N VAL A 52 0.60 -1.68 -17.18
CA VAL A 52 -0.40 -1.61 -18.27
C VAL A 52 -1.28 -0.38 -18.09
N MET A 53 -1.74 -0.11 -16.86
CA MET A 53 -2.58 1.05 -16.54
C MET A 53 -1.90 2.38 -16.85
N ASN A 54 -0.60 2.49 -16.58
CA ASN A 54 0.21 3.68 -16.83
C ASN A 54 0.86 3.68 -18.23
N GLY A 55 0.65 2.63 -19.01
CA GLY A 55 1.16 2.49 -20.37
C GLY A 55 0.45 3.36 -21.40
N ARG A 56 0.97 3.35 -22.62
CA ARG A 56 0.40 4.11 -23.76
C ARG A 56 -0.97 3.57 -24.17
N PHE A 57 -1.11 2.26 -24.28
CA PHE A 57 -2.33 1.62 -24.78
C PHE A 57 -3.35 1.46 -23.66
N SER A 58 -4.59 1.83 -23.94
CA SER A 58 -5.65 1.89 -22.93
C SER A 58 -6.87 1.00 -23.25
N ASP A 59 -6.70 0.01 -24.10
CA ASP A 59 -7.73 -0.99 -24.41
C ASP A 59 -8.19 -1.80 -23.19
N TRP A 60 -7.33 -1.95 -22.19
CA TRP A 60 -7.68 -2.53 -20.89
C TRP A 60 -8.82 -1.80 -20.16
N ALA A 61 -9.00 -0.51 -20.43
CA ALA A 61 -10.00 0.31 -19.73
C ALA A 61 -11.43 0.09 -20.24
N GLU A 62 -11.60 -0.53 -21.40
CA GLU A 62 -12.92 -0.80 -22.01
C GLU A 62 -13.59 -2.03 -21.37
N GLY A 63 -14.91 -1.99 -21.29
CA GLY A 63 -15.71 -3.10 -20.79
C GLY A 63 -15.63 -3.32 -19.30
N ASP A 64 -15.98 -4.52 -18.85
CA ASP A 64 -16.02 -5.00 -17.48
C ASP A 64 -16.89 -4.15 -16.52
N ILE A 65 -17.31 -4.76 -15.43
CA ILE A 65 -18.02 -4.12 -14.33
C ILE A 65 -17.02 -3.61 -13.30
N LEU A 66 -15.95 -4.37 -13.10
CA LEU A 66 -14.88 -4.09 -12.14
C LEU A 66 -13.52 -4.26 -12.80
N LYS A 67 -12.64 -3.28 -12.62
CA LYS A 67 -11.21 -3.39 -12.89
C LYS A 67 -10.45 -3.54 -11.59
N ILE A 68 -9.65 -4.59 -11.48
CA ILE A 68 -8.75 -4.83 -10.36
C ILE A 68 -7.35 -4.43 -10.82
N VAL A 69 -6.72 -3.52 -10.08
CA VAL A 69 -5.37 -3.05 -10.37
C VAL A 69 -4.45 -3.51 -9.25
N GLU A 70 -3.55 -4.42 -9.58
CA GLU A 70 -2.57 -4.96 -8.65
C GLU A 70 -1.33 -4.06 -8.58
N GLU A 71 -0.73 -4.01 -7.41
CA GLU A 71 0.56 -3.35 -7.14
C GLU A 71 0.63 -1.89 -7.60
N VAL A 72 -0.37 -1.09 -7.21
CA VAL A 72 -0.37 0.35 -7.54
C VAL A 72 0.82 1.02 -6.87
N TYR A 73 1.84 1.27 -7.64
CA TYR A 73 3.02 2.03 -7.26
C TYR A 73 3.75 2.52 -8.52
N ASP A 74 4.04 3.79 -8.59
CA ASP A 74 4.82 4.36 -9.69
C ASP A 74 6.10 4.98 -9.13
N LYS A 75 7.25 4.42 -9.51
CA LYS A 75 8.59 4.93 -9.13
C LYS A 75 8.98 6.21 -9.88
N GLY A 76 8.28 6.51 -10.97
CA GLY A 76 8.57 7.65 -11.83
C GLY A 76 7.73 8.89 -11.51
N ASP A 77 7.12 9.44 -12.55
CA ASP A 77 6.26 10.62 -12.44
C ASP A 77 4.87 10.25 -11.91
N ARG A 78 4.76 10.16 -10.58
CA ARG A 78 3.53 9.82 -9.86
C ARG A 78 2.39 10.79 -10.13
N TYR A 79 2.70 12.06 -10.34
CA TYR A 79 1.69 13.07 -10.67
C TYR A 79 1.08 12.84 -12.05
N SER A 80 1.90 12.54 -13.06
CA SER A 80 1.40 12.18 -14.39
C SER A 80 0.58 10.89 -14.38
N ALA A 81 0.93 9.93 -13.54
CA ALA A 81 0.14 8.70 -13.37
C ALA A 81 -1.27 9.00 -12.83
N ILE A 82 -1.39 9.82 -11.78
CA ILE A 82 -2.69 10.26 -11.24
C ILE A 82 -3.49 11.03 -12.31
N GLU A 83 -2.85 11.95 -13.02
CA GLU A 83 -3.55 12.74 -14.05
C GLU A 83 -4.14 11.82 -15.15
N ARG A 84 -3.39 10.83 -15.62
CA ARG A 84 -3.89 9.83 -16.58
C ARG A 84 -5.04 8.99 -16.02
N GLN A 85 -4.97 8.60 -14.74
CA GLN A 85 -6.02 7.80 -14.10
C GLN A 85 -7.33 8.56 -13.90
N LYS A 86 -7.29 9.88 -13.79
CA LYS A 86 -8.48 10.72 -13.54
C LYS A 86 -9.59 10.46 -14.55
N GLU A 87 -9.27 10.40 -15.84
CA GLU A 87 -10.28 10.20 -16.88
C GLU A 87 -10.95 8.82 -16.78
N TYR A 88 -10.19 7.77 -16.44
CA TYR A 88 -10.72 6.40 -16.30
C TYR A 88 -11.56 6.22 -15.03
N ILE A 89 -11.36 7.06 -14.02
CA ILE A 89 -12.10 6.99 -12.76
C ILE A 89 -13.40 7.81 -12.85
N THR A 90 -13.32 9.06 -13.31
CA THR A 90 -14.43 10.01 -13.15
C THR A 90 -15.24 10.27 -14.41
N ASN A 91 -14.63 10.18 -15.61
CA ASN A 91 -15.34 10.54 -16.83
C ASN A 91 -16.35 9.48 -17.25
N ASP A 92 -17.52 9.88 -17.72
CA ASP A 92 -18.54 8.94 -18.26
C ASP A 92 -18.13 8.35 -19.60
N ARG A 93 -17.28 9.06 -20.34
CA ARG A 93 -16.69 8.60 -21.60
C ARG A 93 -15.25 9.01 -21.64
N PHE A 94 -14.43 8.16 -22.25
CA PHE A 94 -13.01 8.45 -22.50
C PHE A 94 -12.55 7.83 -23.80
N GLN A 95 -11.43 8.31 -24.29
CA GLN A 95 -10.80 7.76 -25.48
C GLN A 95 -9.91 6.59 -25.11
N VAL A 96 -10.11 5.44 -25.76
CA VAL A 96 -9.18 4.32 -25.71
C VAL A 96 -8.31 4.30 -26.95
N GLU A 97 -7.02 3.99 -26.77
CA GLU A 97 -6.03 3.79 -27.81
C GLU A 97 -5.62 2.32 -27.83
N PRO A 98 -6.32 1.44 -28.59
CA PRO A 98 -5.97 0.03 -28.68
C PRO A 98 -4.68 -0.16 -29.50
N LYS A 99 -3.87 -1.15 -29.16
CA LYS A 99 -2.68 -1.47 -29.93
C LYS A 99 -3.02 -1.85 -31.37
N GLY A 100 -2.46 -1.14 -32.34
CA GLY A 100 -2.63 -1.41 -33.78
C GLY A 100 -4.02 -1.10 -34.36
N ARG A 101 -4.85 -0.34 -33.63
CA ARG A 101 -6.18 0.11 -34.08
C ARG A 101 -6.33 1.61 -33.91
N LYS A 102 -7.32 2.21 -34.59
CA LYS A 102 -7.64 3.61 -34.41
C LYS A 102 -8.23 3.86 -33.02
N PRO A 103 -7.88 5.00 -32.39
CA PRO A 103 -8.53 5.43 -31.15
C PRO A 103 -10.06 5.51 -31.31
N LYS A 104 -10.78 5.16 -30.25
CA LYS A 104 -12.24 5.25 -30.19
C LYS A 104 -12.70 5.76 -28.84
N VAL A 105 -13.85 6.43 -28.81
CA VAL A 105 -14.50 6.85 -27.56
C VAL A 105 -15.41 5.73 -27.06
N VAL A 106 -15.28 5.38 -25.79
CA VAL A 106 -16.06 4.33 -25.13
C VAL A 106 -16.79 4.89 -23.91
N VAL A 107 -17.87 4.22 -23.51
CA VAL A 107 -18.57 4.50 -22.26
C VAL A 107 -17.80 3.85 -21.11
N ASN A 108 -17.60 4.58 -20.02
CA ASN A 108 -16.98 4.07 -18.82
C ASN A 108 -17.99 3.28 -17.99
N THR A 109 -17.88 1.98 -17.99
CA THR A 109 -18.80 1.08 -17.28
C THR A 109 -18.22 0.52 -16.00
N SER A 110 -16.90 0.65 -15.77
CA SER A 110 -16.21 -0.09 -14.71
C SER A 110 -15.88 0.76 -13.50
N SER A 111 -16.09 0.22 -12.30
CA SER A 111 -15.49 0.67 -11.04
C SER A 111 -14.07 0.15 -10.91
N LYS A 112 -13.21 0.78 -10.11
CA LYS A 112 -11.81 0.40 -9.95
C LYS A 112 -11.50 0.04 -8.50
N MET A 113 -10.98 -1.18 -8.29
CA MET A 113 -10.43 -1.65 -7.03
C MET A 113 -8.92 -1.78 -7.20
N MET A 114 -8.16 -1.12 -6.34
CA MET A 114 -6.72 -1.00 -6.46
C MET A 114 -6.04 -1.54 -5.21
N PHE A 115 -4.93 -2.21 -5.38
CA PHE A 115 -4.14 -2.76 -4.27
C PHE A 115 -2.74 -2.19 -4.27
N THR A 116 -2.22 -1.92 -3.08
CA THR A 116 -0.84 -1.46 -2.88
C THR A 116 -0.28 -1.94 -1.55
N ASN A 117 1.04 -2.13 -1.51
CA ASN A 117 1.78 -2.34 -0.28
C ASN A 117 2.41 -1.03 0.23
N HIS A 118 2.39 0.03 -0.59
CA HIS A 118 3.13 1.26 -0.35
C HIS A 118 2.27 2.35 0.30
N PHE A 119 2.84 3.07 1.27
CA PHE A 119 2.20 4.23 1.92
C PHE A 119 2.18 5.46 1.03
N ASN A 120 3.14 5.55 0.12
CA ASN A 120 3.30 6.62 -0.85
C ASN A 120 2.91 6.19 -2.26
N ALA A 121 2.02 5.22 -2.41
CA ALA A 121 1.63 4.65 -3.71
C ALA A 121 1.13 5.70 -4.69
N LEU A 122 0.36 6.66 -4.20
CA LEU A 122 -0.18 7.76 -4.98
C LEU A 122 0.13 9.09 -4.28
N PRO A 123 0.53 10.15 -5.02
CA PRO A 123 0.69 11.49 -4.46
C PRO A 123 -0.68 12.12 -4.20
N LEU A 124 -1.25 11.80 -3.04
CA LEU A 124 -2.53 12.34 -2.60
C LEU A 124 -2.33 13.70 -1.93
N ASP A 125 -3.25 14.61 -2.20
CA ASP A 125 -3.40 15.89 -1.50
C ASP A 125 -4.82 15.99 -0.93
N GLU A 126 -5.09 17.01 -0.15
CA GLU A 126 -6.39 17.26 0.47
C GLU A 126 -7.55 17.43 -0.54
N ASN A 127 -7.24 17.63 -1.83
CA ASN A 127 -8.21 17.79 -2.90
C ASN A 127 -8.47 16.50 -3.69
N GLN A 128 -7.79 15.41 -3.36
CA GLN A 128 -7.88 14.13 -4.08
C GLN A 128 -9.11 13.32 -3.71
N ARG A 129 -10.24 13.73 -4.25
CA ARG A 129 -11.58 13.16 -4.05
C ARG A 129 -11.89 11.87 -4.85
N ARG A 130 -10.89 11.27 -5.51
CA ARG A 130 -11.10 10.12 -6.42
C ARG A 130 -10.72 8.79 -5.82
N TYR A 131 -10.15 8.77 -4.62
CA TYR A 131 -9.65 7.56 -4.00
C TYR A 131 -10.20 7.42 -2.57
N LEU A 132 -11.00 6.38 -2.34
CA LEU A 132 -11.31 5.90 -1.00
C LEU A 132 -10.14 5.01 -0.56
N VAL A 133 -9.30 5.50 0.33
CA VAL A 133 -8.13 4.76 0.82
C VAL A 133 -8.49 4.05 2.12
N VAL A 134 -8.26 2.75 2.15
CA VAL A 134 -8.44 1.93 3.35
C VAL A 134 -7.22 1.05 3.58
N SER A 135 -6.98 0.65 4.83
CA SER A 135 -5.90 -0.27 5.19
C SER A 135 -6.45 -1.60 5.66
N THR A 136 -5.71 -2.68 5.37
CA THR A 136 -5.91 -3.95 6.06
C THR A 136 -5.42 -3.83 7.51
N GLN A 137 -5.87 -4.74 8.39
CA GLN A 137 -5.40 -4.77 9.79
C GLN A 137 -3.89 -5.08 9.90
N ALA A 138 -3.33 -5.78 8.92
CA ALA A 138 -1.90 -6.02 8.80
C ALA A 138 -1.32 -5.02 7.79
N GLU A 139 -0.88 -3.88 8.29
CA GLU A 139 -0.35 -2.79 7.48
C GLU A 139 1.10 -2.98 7.08
N ASN A 140 1.83 -3.74 7.86
CA ASN A 140 3.24 -4.04 7.64
C ASN A 140 3.55 -5.48 8.05
N HIS A 141 4.77 -5.92 7.80
CA HIS A 141 5.18 -7.30 8.06
C HIS A 141 5.11 -7.69 9.54
N LEU A 142 5.36 -6.75 10.46
CA LEU A 142 5.30 -7.01 11.91
C LEU A 142 3.87 -7.22 12.39
N ASP A 143 2.88 -6.64 11.72
CA ASP A 143 1.48 -6.83 12.05
C ASP A 143 0.94 -8.21 11.65
N MET A 144 1.56 -8.86 10.66
CA MET A 144 1.07 -10.13 10.13
C MET A 144 0.94 -11.21 11.20
N GLU A 145 1.94 -11.30 12.09
CA GLU A 145 1.93 -12.28 13.17
C GLU A 145 0.90 -11.90 14.25
N ARG A 146 0.75 -10.62 14.54
CA ARG A 146 -0.27 -10.10 15.48
C ARG A 146 -1.69 -10.38 14.99
N VAL A 147 -1.96 -10.19 13.70
CA VAL A 147 -3.30 -10.30 13.10
C VAL A 147 -3.67 -11.75 12.80
N TYR A 148 -2.75 -12.52 12.24
CA TYR A 148 -3.04 -13.86 11.73
C TYR A 148 -2.40 -14.99 12.55
N GLY A 149 -1.57 -14.66 13.55
CA GLY A 149 -0.80 -15.63 14.29
C GLY A 149 0.40 -16.15 13.51
N SER A 150 0.77 -17.40 13.75
CA SER A 150 1.87 -18.08 13.04
C SER A 150 1.61 -18.21 11.53
N LYS A 151 2.67 -18.45 10.76
CA LYS A 151 2.55 -18.74 9.32
C LYS A 151 1.55 -19.87 9.01
N ALA A 152 1.51 -20.91 9.86
CA ALA A 152 0.60 -22.03 9.70
C ALA A 152 -0.86 -21.65 9.94
N GLU A 153 -1.13 -20.79 10.93
CA GLU A 153 -2.48 -20.27 11.22
C GLU A 153 -2.95 -19.37 10.11
N ARG A 154 -2.10 -18.47 9.61
CA ARG A 154 -2.38 -17.61 8.46
C ARG A 154 -2.73 -18.44 7.22
N SER A 155 -1.89 -19.42 6.88
CA SER A 155 -2.13 -20.31 5.74
C SER A 155 -3.48 -21.05 5.88
N ARG A 156 -3.79 -21.55 7.08
CA ARG A 156 -5.08 -22.21 7.36
C ARG A 156 -6.26 -21.23 7.20
N PHE A 157 -6.10 -19.99 7.68
CA PHE A 157 -7.12 -18.95 7.55
C PHE A 157 -7.45 -18.69 6.08
N PHE A 158 -6.44 -18.36 5.25
CA PHE A 158 -6.68 -18.09 3.83
C PHE A 158 -7.19 -19.32 3.08
N LYS A 159 -6.67 -20.51 3.35
CA LYS A 159 -7.21 -21.74 2.77
C LYS A 159 -8.71 -21.92 3.06
N ASN A 160 -9.16 -21.57 4.26
CA ASN A 160 -10.56 -21.61 4.60
C ASN A 160 -11.37 -20.51 3.88
N VAL A 161 -10.80 -19.29 3.72
CA VAL A 161 -11.42 -18.20 2.97
C VAL A 161 -11.59 -18.58 1.51
N TYR A 162 -10.56 -19.08 0.85
CA TYR A 162 -10.64 -19.55 -0.55
C TYR A 162 -11.65 -20.70 -0.71
N ARG A 163 -11.64 -21.68 0.21
CA ARG A 163 -12.65 -22.74 0.21
C ARG A 163 -14.07 -22.19 0.35
N ALA A 164 -14.28 -21.17 1.18
CA ALA A 164 -15.58 -20.53 1.30
C ALA A 164 -15.98 -19.79 0.02
N ILE A 165 -15.02 -19.10 -0.63
CA ILE A 165 -15.26 -18.47 -1.92
C ILE A 165 -15.65 -19.53 -2.96
N ASP A 166 -14.90 -20.63 -3.07
CA ASP A 166 -15.16 -21.66 -4.08
C ASP A 166 -16.53 -22.36 -3.91
N ASN A 167 -16.93 -22.62 -2.67
CA ASN A 167 -18.11 -23.46 -2.38
C ASN A 167 -19.37 -22.66 -2.03
N HIS A 168 -19.27 -21.38 -1.68
CA HIS A 168 -20.39 -20.60 -1.13
C HIS A 168 -20.66 -19.28 -1.85
N VAL A 169 -20.21 -19.13 -3.12
CA VAL A 169 -20.45 -17.90 -3.92
C VAL A 169 -21.92 -17.44 -3.88
N PRO A 170 -22.94 -18.33 -4.05
CA PRO A 170 -24.33 -17.86 -4.00
C PRO A 170 -24.71 -17.24 -2.65
N ALA A 171 -24.27 -17.83 -1.55
CA ALA A 171 -24.54 -17.31 -0.22
C ALA A 171 -23.80 -16.00 0.05
N LEU A 172 -22.54 -15.89 -0.35
CA LEU A 172 -21.74 -14.67 -0.25
C LEU A 172 -22.37 -13.56 -1.09
N LYS A 173 -22.75 -13.85 -2.33
CA LYS A 173 -23.44 -12.90 -3.19
C LYS A 173 -24.78 -12.46 -2.60
N LYS A 174 -25.58 -13.39 -2.08
CA LYS A 174 -26.85 -13.10 -1.41
C LYS A 174 -26.63 -12.14 -0.25
N TRP A 175 -25.61 -12.37 0.57
CA TRP A 175 -25.29 -11.48 1.69
C TRP A 175 -25.01 -10.04 1.24
N PHE A 176 -24.26 -9.85 0.13
CA PHE A 176 -24.02 -8.52 -0.45
C PHE A 176 -25.28 -7.92 -1.09
N LEU A 177 -26.17 -8.73 -1.67
CA LEU A 177 -27.45 -8.28 -2.23
C LEU A 177 -28.42 -7.80 -1.13
N ASP A 178 -28.35 -8.42 0.05
CA ASP A 178 -29.16 -8.07 1.21
C ASP A 178 -28.50 -6.96 2.07
N TRP A 179 -27.26 -6.58 1.77
CA TRP A 179 -26.58 -5.54 2.52
C TRP A 179 -27.29 -4.19 2.37
N GLU A 180 -27.66 -3.59 3.50
CA GLU A 180 -28.25 -2.26 3.54
C GLU A 180 -27.15 -1.21 3.34
N ILE A 181 -27.13 -0.59 2.16
CA ILE A 181 -26.17 0.45 1.82
C ILE A 181 -26.54 1.73 2.58
N SER A 182 -25.55 2.34 3.22
CA SER A 182 -25.75 3.61 3.94
C SER A 182 -26.41 4.67 3.06
N PRO A 183 -27.40 5.42 3.58
CA PRO A 183 -27.99 6.55 2.87
C PRO A 183 -26.97 7.63 2.48
N GLU A 184 -25.82 7.69 3.17
CA GLU A 184 -24.74 8.64 2.90
C GLU A 184 -23.85 8.19 1.75
N PHE A 185 -23.97 6.94 1.29
CA PHE A 185 -23.19 6.43 0.18
C PHE A 185 -23.64 7.03 -1.15
N ASP A 186 -22.79 7.83 -1.76
CA ASP A 186 -23.04 8.40 -3.09
C ASP A 186 -22.04 7.85 -4.13
N HIS A 187 -22.53 6.99 -5.02
CA HIS A 187 -21.72 6.40 -6.08
C HIS A 187 -21.25 7.42 -7.14
N LYS A 188 -21.92 8.56 -7.25
CA LYS A 188 -21.56 9.67 -8.16
C LYS A 188 -20.78 10.78 -7.47
N GLY A 189 -20.74 10.75 -6.16
CA GLY A 189 -20.08 11.74 -5.33
C GLY A 189 -18.56 11.61 -5.31
N HIS A 190 -17.98 12.12 -4.24
CA HIS A 190 -16.57 12.09 -3.95
C HIS A 190 -16.25 10.96 -2.98
N ALA A 191 -15.02 10.43 -3.08
CA ALA A 191 -14.54 9.49 -2.10
C ALA A 191 -14.46 10.15 -0.71
N PRO A 192 -14.89 9.47 0.36
CA PRO A 192 -14.60 9.89 1.72
C PRO A 192 -13.08 10.02 1.95
N GLN A 193 -12.65 11.12 2.54
CA GLN A 193 -11.24 11.45 2.81
C GLN A 193 -10.89 11.39 4.30
N ASP A 194 -11.85 11.11 5.14
CA ASP A 194 -11.74 11.05 6.60
C ASP A 194 -11.14 9.74 7.13
N THR A 195 -10.59 8.90 6.25
CA THR A 195 -9.92 7.66 6.65
C THR A 195 -8.49 7.92 7.14
N GLU A 196 -8.08 7.23 8.20
CA GLU A 196 -6.70 7.26 8.68
C GLU A 196 -5.70 6.88 7.58
N ALA A 197 -6.06 5.90 6.75
CA ALA A 197 -5.23 5.45 5.64
C ALA A 197 -5.01 6.55 4.58
N PHE A 198 -6.04 7.38 4.32
CA PHE A 198 -5.90 8.53 3.42
C PHE A 198 -4.95 9.57 4.01
N ALA A 199 -5.15 9.97 5.27
CA ALA A 199 -4.30 10.95 5.94
C ALA A 199 -2.83 10.51 5.93
N ILE A 200 -2.56 9.24 6.25
CA ILE A 200 -1.21 8.66 6.22
C ILE A 200 -0.59 8.72 4.81
N MET A 201 -1.36 8.41 3.78
CA MET A 201 -0.87 8.42 2.39
C MET A 201 -0.64 9.86 1.89
N ALA A 202 -1.49 10.80 2.26
CA ALA A 202 -1.33 12.22 1.95
C ALA A 202 -0.07 12.79 2.61
N ASP A 203 0.15 12.51 3.89
CA ASP A 203 1.37 12.92 4.60
C ASP A 203 2.63 12.35 3.96
N ALA A 204 2.60 11.07 3.58
CA ALA A 204 3.71 10.41 2.89
C ALA A 204 3.98 10.97 1.48
N SER A 205 3.03 11.69 0.91
CA SER A 205 3.12 12.22 -0.46
C SER A 205 3.78 13.61 -0.54
N ASN A 206 3.79 14.34 0.57
CA ASN A 206 4.26 15.75 0.61
C ASN A 206 5.78 15.91 0.40
N ASP A 207 6.59 14.87 0.74
CA ASP A 207 8.02 14.81 0.42
C ASP A 207 8.37 13.38 0.01
N GLY A 208 8.81 13.17 -1.24
CA GLY A 208 9.14 11.84 -1.79
C GLY A 208 10.10 11.05 -0.88
N ILE A 209 11.16 11.70 -0.36
CA ILE A 209 12.15 11.05 0.52
C ILE A 209 11.54 10.75 1.90
N GLN A 210 10.79 11.68 2.47
CA GLN A 210 10.14 11.49 3.77
C GLN A 210 9.10 10.38 3.70
N GLY A 211 8.36 10.28 2.60
CA GLY A 211 7.42 9.20 2.33
C GLY A 211 8.10 7.82 2.33
N VAL A 212 9.25 7.70 1.67
CA VAL A 212 10.03 6.45 1.67
C VAL A 212 10.57 6.12 3.07
N ILE A 213 11.05 7.11 3.83
CA ILE A 213 11.48 6.88 5.22
C ILE A 213 10.31 6.38 6.08
N VAL A 214 9.12 6.96 5.93
CA VAL A 214 7.91 6.50 6.64
C VAL A 214 7.56 5.07 6.24
N GLN A 215 7.67 4.74 4.95
CA GLN A 215 7.47 3.38 4.46
C GLN A 215 8.44 2.39 5.14
N LEU A 216 9.75 2.65 5.08
CA LEU A 216 10.78 1.79 5.68
C LEU A 216 10.56 1.57 7.19
N LEU A 217 10.15 2.63 7.90
CA LEU A 217 9.84 2.55 9.34
C LEU A 217 8.62 1.67 9.63
N ARG A 218 7.65 1.65 8.74
CA ARG A 218 6.41 0.89 8.91
C ARG A 218 6.56 -0.56 8.48
N ASP A 219 7.28 -0.82 7.40
CA ASP A 219 7.58 -2.18 6.96
C ASP A 219 8.46 -2.90 7.98
N GLY A 220 9.39 -2.18 8.61
CA GLY A 220 10.21 -2.67 9.69
C GLY A 220 11.18 -3.77 9.27
N ASP A 221 11.41 -3.94 7.97
CA ASP A 221 12.25 -4.97 7.34
C ASP A 221 13.57 -4.39 6.80
N ALA A 222 13.76 -3.08 6.86
CA ALA A 222 15.00 -2.42 6.47
C ALA A 222 16.04 -2.47 7.61
N ARG A 223 17.23 -2.98 7.29
CA ARG A 223 18.37 -3.00 8.21
C ARG A 223 18.66 -1.61 8.77
N GLY A 224 18.91 -1.50 10.07
CA GLY A 224 19.28 -0.25 10.73
C GLY A 224 18.21 0.84 10.77
N VAL A 225 16.99 0.54 10.32
CA VAL A 225 15.85 1.48 10.28
C VAL A 225 14.70 0.92 11.12
N SER A 226 14.60 1.35 12.36
CA SER A 226 13.56 0.91 13.28
C SER A 226 12.79 2.08 13.88
N ASN A 227 11.61 1.76 14.44
CA ASN A 227 10.78 2.75 15.12
C ASN A 227 11.45 3.42 16.34
N ASP A 228 12.46 2.80 16.93
CA ASP A 228 13.15 3.33 18.11
C ASP A 228 14.46 4.04 17.78
N VAL A 229 15.19 3.52 16.78
CA VAL A 229 16.50 4.04 16.41
C VAL A 229 16.78 3.85 14.92
N ILE A 230 17.36 4.85 14.29
CA ILE A 230 17.77 4.85 12.89
C ILE A 230 19.28 5.04 12.82
N PHE A 231 19.98 4.20 12.07
CA PHE A 231 21.38 4.30 11.75
C PHE A 231 21.57 4.83 10.34
N THR A 232 22.12 6.03 10.17
CA THR A 232 22.10 6.75 8.88
C THR A 232 22.81 6.04 7.73
N PRO A 233 23.89 5.25 7.91
CA PRO A 233 24.46 4.48 6.81
C PRO A 233 23.50 3.43 6.25
N ASP A 234 22.80 2.71 7.11
CA ASP A 234 21.85 1.69 6.70
C ASP A 234 20.59 2.34 6.07
N LEU A 235 20.11 3.46 6.63
CA LEU A 235 19.04 4.25 6.01
C LEU A 235 19.42 4.71 4.59
N LYS A 236 20.68 5.13 4.38
CA LYS A 236 21.16 5.51 3.05
C LYS A 236 21.07 4.35 2.08
N ASN A 237 21.51 3.17 2.47
CA ASN A 237 21.44 1.97 1.63
C ASN A 237 19.99 1.61 1.32
N ALA A 238 19.12 1.60 2.32
CA ALA A 238 17.69 1.30 2.14
C ALA A 238 16.99 2.30 1.20
N LEU A 239 17.32 3.59 1.27
CA LEU A 239 16.78 4.60 0.35
C LEU A 239 17.27 4.40 -1.08
N LEU A 240 18.54 4.03 -1.28
CA LEU A 240 19.10 3.74 -2.60
C LEU A 240 18.52 2.45 -3.21
N GLU A 241 18.21 1.45 -2.38
CA GLU A 241 17.57 0.20 -2.82
C GLU A 241 16.08 0.38 -3.15
N SER A 242 15.40 1.24 -2.41
CA SER A 242 13.94 1.45 -2.57
C SER A 242 13.59 2.27 -3.80
N GLU A 243 14.37 3.29 -4.12
CA GLU A 243 14.16 4.19 -5.26
C GLU A 243 15.52 4.76 -5.69
N ASP A 244 15.65 5.19 -6.95
CA ASP A 244 16.78 6.01 -7.43
C ASP A 244 16.70 7.44 -6.84
N ILE A 245 16.74 7.51 -5.50
CA ILE A 245 16.61 8.76 -4.74
C ILE A 245 17.99 9.24 -4.32
N GLU A 246 18.32 10.46 -4.68
CA GLU A 246 19.52 11.11 -4.17
C GLU A 246 19.42 11.30 -2.65
N PHE A 247 20.38 10.75 -1.90
CA PHE A 247 20.39 10.84 -0.44
C PHE A 247 20.43 12.30 0.01
N PRO A 248 19.52 12.73 0.90
CA PRO A 248 19.37 14.13 1.26
C PRO A 248 20.60 14.66 2.00
N LYS A 249 20.92 15.94 1.81
CA LYS A 249 21.96 16.63 2.58
C LYS A 249 21.67 16.53 4.08
N SER A 250 22.72 16.46 4.91
CA SER A 250 22.61 16.17 6.36
C SER A 250 21.61 17.06 7.12
N ASN A 251 21.49 18.34 6.76
CA ASN A 251 20.53 19.24 7.42
C ASN A 251 19.08 18.92 7.02
N ARG A 252 18.83 18.58 5.77
CA ARG A 252 17.49 18.19 5.28
C ARG A 252 17.06 16.88 5.93
N LEU A 253 17.93 15.87 5.93
CA LEU A 253 17.66 14.59 6.61
C LEU A 253 17.38 14.79 8.10
N LYS A 254 18.18 15.63 8.78
CA LYS A 254 17.96 15.96 10.20
C LYS A 254 16.56 16.51 10.43
N ASN A 255 16.13 17.48 9.62
CA ASN A 255 14.81 18.12 9.77
C ASN A 255 13.68 17.10 9.55
N MET A 256 13.74 16.31 8.48
CA MET A 256 12.78 15.23 8.20
C MET A 256 12.65 14.25 9.37
N LEU A 257 13.77 13.75 9.90
CA LEU A 257 13.75 12.83 11.02
C LEU A 257 13.23 13.48 12.31
N MET A 258 13.50 14.78 12.51
CA MET A 258 12.96 15.51 13.66
C MET A 258 11.44 15.70 13.57
N GLU A 259 10.90 15.96 12.40
CA GLU A 259 9.46 16.01 12.10
C GLU A 259 8.80 14.65 12.35
N LEU A 260 9.46 13.56 11.95
CA LEU A 260 9.03 12.19 12.25
C LEU A 260 9.19 11.79 13.73
N GLY A 261 9.60 12.71 14.60
CA GLY A 261 9.65 12.50 16.05
C GLY A 261 10.97 11.90 16.57
N TYR A 262 12.02 11.92 15.75
CA TYR A 262 13.36 11.51 16.18
C TYR A 262 14.18 12.70 16.67
N LYS A 263 15.24 12.43 17.44
CA LYS A 263 16.26 13.42 17.84
C LYS A 263 17.65 12.87 17.52
N PRO A 264 18.62 13.75 17.18
CA PRO A 264 20.00 13.32 16.94
C PRO A 264 20.59 12.65 18.18
N GLY A 265 21.20 11.47 18.01
CA GLY A 265 21.81 10.72 19.10
C GLY A 265 23.33 10.84 19.16
N GLY A 266 23.99 11.09 18.04
CA GLY A 266 25.46 11.13 17.97
C GLY A 266 26.02 10.07 17.02
N LEU A 267 27.33 9.85 17.08
CA LEU A 267 28.03 8.88 16.22
C LEU A 267 28.24 7.57 17.00
N ILE A 268 27.98 6.46 16.33
CA ILE A 268 28.37 5.12 16.81
C ILE A 268 29.10 4.36 15.73
N LYS A 269 29.86 3.32 16.13
CA LYS A 269 30.39 2.33 15.21
C LYS A 269 29.56 1.05 15.34
N LEU A 270 29.00 0.59 14.21
CA LEU A 270 28.20 -0.64 14.12
C LEU A 270 28.70 -1.45 12.92
N ASP A 271 29.02 -2.73 13.13
CA ASP A 271 29.50 -3.66 12.10
C ASP A 271 30.61 -3.09 11.20
N GLY A 272 31.59 -2.41 11.82
CA GLY A 272 32.73 -1.79 11.12
C GLY A 272 32.45 -0.38 10.57
N THR A 273 31.19 0.03 10.38
CA THR A 273 30.80 1.32 9.83
C THR A 273 30.52 2.34 10.92
N THR A 274 31.05 3.56 10.76
CA THR A 274 30.75 4.69 11.66
C THR A 274 29.65 5.54 11.05
N GLY A 275 28.59 5.82 11.83
CA GLY A 275 27.49 6.63 11.37
C GLY A 275 26.72 7.30 12.50
N ARG A 276 25.93 8.30 12.14
CA ARG A 276 25.04 8.99 13.07
C ARG A 276 23.80 8.14 13.34
N VAL A 277 23.33 8.16 14.57
CA VAL A 277 22.03 7.60 14.94
C VAL A 277 21.05 8.70 15.27
N TYR A 278 19.77 8.39 15.00
CA TYR A 278 18.63 9.17 15.44
C TYR A 278 17.75 8.28 16.31
N VAL A 279 17.27 8.80 17.44
CA VAL A 279 16.50 8.05 18.42
C VAL A 279 15.13 8.67 18.58
N ARG A 280 14.08 7.87 18.64
CA ARG A 280 12.72 8.35 18.84
C ARG A 280 12.58 9.07 20.17
N LYS A 281 11.95 10.24 20.20
CA LYS A 281 11.85 11.11 21.39
C LYS A 281 11.23 10.41 22.61
N ARG A 282 10.33 9.46 22.40
CA ARG A 282 9.62 8.71 23.46
C ARG A 282 10.42 7.57 24.09
N VAL A 283 11.57 7.21 23.55
CA VAL A 283 12.35 6.05 24.03
C VAL A 283 13.09 6.43 25.30
N LYS A 284 12.82 5.67 26.37
CA LYS A 284 13.51 5.82 27.68
C LYS A 284 14.84 5.04 27.68
N GLY A 285 15.85 5.55 28.40
CA GLY A 285 17.14 4.88 28.58
C GLY A 285 18.12 5.01 27.40
N ALA A 286 17.70 5.67 26.30
CA ALA A 286 18.57 5.91 25.16
C ALA A 286 19.59 7.05 25.37
N PHE A 287 19.36 7.90 26.35
CA PHE A 287 20.21 9.02 26.70
C PHE A 287 20.46 9.04 28.22
N ASP A 288 21.64 9.46 28.62
CA ASP A 288 21.99 9.71 30.02
C ASP A 288 21.38 11.03 30.54
N GLU A 289 21.62 11.34 31.82
CA GLU A 289 21.13 12.53 32.50
C GLU A 289 21.65 13.85 31.86
N ASN A 290 22.77 13.78 31.16
CA ASN A 290 23.37 14.90 30.43
C ASN A 290 22.90 15.01 28.99
N GLY A 291 21.95 14.17 28.57
CA GLY A 291 21.44 14.13 27.20
C GLY A 291 22.38 13.49 26.18
N LYS A 292 23.44 12.81 26.62
CA LYS A 292 24.36 12.08 25.74
C LYS A 292 23.81 10.69 25.42
N LEU A 293 23.97 10.28 24.17
CA LEU A 293 23.52 8.96 23.71
C LEU A 293 24.22 7.82 24.48
N ASN A 294 23.43 6.89 24.97
CA ASN A 294 23.91 5.57 25.39
C ASN A 294 24.23 4.70 24.16
N ALA A 295 25.51 4.70 23.77
CA ALA A 295 25.95 4.01 22.55
C ALA A 295 25.73 2.49 22.62
N ASP A 296 25.84 1.87 23.79
CA ASP A 296 25.64 0.44 23.97
C ASP A 296 24.17 0.07 23.84
N TRP A 297 23.28 0.89 24.38
CA TRP A 297 21.83 0.76 24.14
C TRP A 297 21.52 0.82 22.63
N ALA A 298 22.06 1.81 21.93
CA ALA A 298 21.81 1.97 20.49
C ALA A 298 22.31 0.75 19.69
N ARG A 299 23.53 0.28 19.96
CA ARG A 299 24.08 -0.94 19.31
C ARG A 299 23.24 -2.19 19.58
N LYS A 300 22.85 -2.39 20.84
CA LYS A 300 22.04 -3.56 21.23
C LYS A 300 20.67 -3.53 20.54
N THR A 301 20.04 -2.38 20.49
CA THR A 301 18.71 -2.20 19.85
C THR A 301 18.79 -2.42 18.34
N LEU A 302 19.80 -1.84 17.68
CA LEU A 302 20.04 -2.04 16.25
C LEU A 302 20.38 -3.50 15.90
N LYS A 303 21.24 -4.16 16.67
CA LYS A 303 21.54 -5.58 16.46
C LYS A 303 20.31 -6.46 16.57
N LYS A 304 19.50 -6.26 17.61
CA LYS A 304 18.23 -7.01 17.77
C LYS A 304 17.30 -6.81 16.59
N HIS A 305 17.19 -5.57 16.09
CA HIS A 305 16.39 -5.26 14.91
C HIS A 305 16.96 -5.95 13.66
N ASN A 306 18.26 -5.82 13.40
CA ASN A 306 18.92 -6.42 12.24
C ASN A 306 18.83 -7.96 12.22
N ASP A 307 18.91 -8.60 13.40
CA ASP A 307 18.72 -10.05 13.52
C ASP A 307 17.28 -10.47 13.14
N ASN A 308 16.29 -9.65 13.47
CA ASN A 308 14.91 -9.88 13.07
C ASN A 308 14.73 -9.69 11.56
N VAL A 309 15.28 -8.62 10.98
CA VAL A 309 15.27 -8.37 9.53
C VAL A 309 15.90 -9.55 8.78
N ALA A 310 17.08 -10.05 9.24
CA ALA A 310 17.74 -11.18 8.62
C ALA A 310 16.93 -12.49 8.68
N LYS A 311 16.08 -12.65 9.69
CA LYS A 311 15.13 -13.80 9.77
C LYS A 311 13.98 -13.66 8.78
N ILE A 312 13.49 -12.44 8.56
CA ILE A 312 12.44 -12.13 7.59
C ILE A 312 12.94 -12.43 6.18
N SER A 313 14.13 -11.93 5.82
CA SER A 313 14.73 -12.09 4.49
C SER A 313 15.11 -13.55 4.15
N LYS A 314 15.30 -14.42 5.15
CA LYS A 314 15.60 -15.84 4.96
C LYS A 314 14.36 -16.74 4.87
N LYS A 315 13.16 -16.20 5.08
CA LYS A 315 11.93 -16.99 4.85
C LYS A 315 11.75 -17.18 3.34
N PRO A 316 11.53 -18.42 2.86
CA PRO A 316 11.18 -18.65 1.45
C PRO A 316 9.93 -17.83 1.11
N SER A 317 9.83 -17.40 -0.15
CA SER A 317 8.62 -16.82 -0.74
C SER A 317 7.40 -17.61 -0.30
N ASP A 318 6.31 -16.93 -0.01
CA ASP A 318 5.04 -17.57 0.38
C ASP A 318 4.64 -18.51 -0.77
N PRO A 319 4.28 -19.79 -0.51
CA PRO A 319 3.83 -20.68 -1.58
C PRO A 319 2.56 -20.19 -2.30
N PHE A 320 1.98 -19.09 -1.87
CA PHE A 320 0.88 -18.40 -2.54
C PHE A 320 1.33 -17.22 -3.43
N ASP A 321 2.61 -16.82 -3.38
CA ASP A 321 3.16 -15.79 -4.28
C ASP A 321 3.39 -16.35 -5.71
N ASP A 322 3.50 -17.68 -5.86
CA ASP A 322 3.74 -18.36 -7.14
C ASP A 322 2.44 -18.86 -7.83
N GLU A 323 1.25 -18.75 -7.22
CA GLU A 323 -0.01 -19.19 -7.81
C GLU A 323 -0.74 -18.11 -8.62
N ASP A 324 -0.20 -16.89 -8.72
CA ASP A 324 -0.79 -15.81 -9.53
C ASP A 324 -0.37 -15.86 -11.02
N GLU A 325 0.34 -16.92 -11.48
CA GLU A 325 0.72 -17.15 -12.88
C GLU A 325 -0.10 -18.23 -13.60
N VAL A 326 -1.38 -18.42 -13.29
CA VAL A 326 -2.25 -19.29 -14.10
C VAL A 326 -3.54 -18.59 -14.50
#